data_43ac2605d00ee063eae0d2c94770563e
#
_entry.id   43ac2605d00ee063eae0d2c94770563e
#
_cell.length_a   1.000
_cell.length_b   1.000
_cell.length_c   1.000
_cell.angle_alpha   90.00
_cell.angle_beta   90.00
_cell.angle_gamma   90.00
#
_symmetry.space_group_name_H-M   'P 1'
#
loop_
_entity.id
_entity.type
_entity.pdbx_description
1 polymer ?
#
loop_
_entity_poly.entity_id
_entity_poly.type
_entity_poly.pdbx_seq_one_letter_code
_entity_poly.pdbx_strand_id
1 'polypeptide(L)'
;MTAPSPNNYFLYPFGVLGDATAIPETGTGSSSVNYQYGWTTPYSLPNATIGSFPVPRLQMNQLMFDITYALKQLQTQGFPLWVSVVDGGPASYPIYAYVAYDTGSGVRIWESQIDANTSVPGADLNWVAISGMAQWTPVGTVIDFAGPIVPNFYFVCDGTTKDRTTYSALFNAITQVQSANTTISLTTVTGLTNATTQMYVGMPVEGVNLQANTTIASITNDTTIELSLAAAATGSANIRFFTYGAGDGATTYNLPDFRAYVTAGAGGSVGIPIPGATTLKIPGQKGGSSTHAITVNEMPSHRHPGSTVGLYNVLGSVSSSTRGVNTNKTLDFPLDIAFEGGNQASTIVQQTAMLWKCIKYV
;
A
#
# COMPACT_ATOMS: atom_id res chain seq x y z
N MET A 1 30.94 40.22 -21.12
CA MET A 1 30.00 39.09 -21.27
C MET A 1 28.67 39.57 -20.79
N THR A 2 27.67 39.68 -21.64
CA THR A 2 26.30 39.90 -21.24
C THR A 2 25.84 38.69 -20.47
N ALA A 3 25.21 38.90 -19.32
CA ALA A 3 24.59 37.79 -18.56
C ALA A 3 23.69 36.97 -19.51
N PRO A 4 23.69 35.63 -19.39
CA PRO A 4 22.76 34.83 -20.18
C PRO A 4 21.33 35.29 -19.89
N SER A 5 20.49 35.30 -20.94
CA SER A 5 19.05 35.58 -20.78
C SER A 5 18.51 34.75 -19.60
N PRO A 6 17.66 35.31 -18.71
CA PRO A 6 17.12 34.57 -17.59
C PRO A 6 16.33 33.32 -17.97
N ASN A 7 16.03 33.14 -19.23
CA ASN A 7 15.44 31.94 -19.80
C ASN A 7 16.47 31.27 -20.70
N ASN A 8 17.31 30.40 -20.15
CA ASN A 8 18.23 29.56 -20.92
C ASN A 8 17.51 28.51 -21.78
N TYR A 9 16.49 28.96 -22.51
CA TYR A 9 15.67 28.14 -23.39
C TYR A 9 16.15 28.28 -24.83
N PHE A 10 16.47 27.17 -25.45
CA PHE A 10 16.58 27.15 -26.90
C PHE A 10 15.17 27.22 -27.53
N LEU A 11 14.74 28.41 -27.91
CA LEU A 11 13.46 28.57 -28.61
C LEU A 11 13.46 27.78 -29.93
N TYR A 12 14.59 27.82 -30.62
CA TYR A 12 14.87 27.03 -31.84
C TYR A 12 16.22 26.35 -31.72
N PRO A 13 16.40 25.14 -32.27
CA PRO A 13 17.74 24.57 -32.49
C PRO A 13 18.58 25.48 -33.35
N PHE A 14 19.92 25.45 -33.21
CA PHE A 14 20.81 26.23 -34.01
C PHE A 14 20.65 25.84 -35.49
N GLY A 15 20.52 26.83 -36.38
CA GLY A 15 20.45 26.59 -37.81
C GLY A 15 19.20 25.87 -38.34
N VAL A 16 18.07 25.87 -37.57
CA VAL A 16 16.82 25.19 -37.97
C VAL A 16 16.28 25.57 -39.34
N LEU A 17 16.55 26.78 -39.80
CA LEU A 17 16.23 27.25 -41.16
C LEU A 17 17.48 27.45 -42.02
N GLY A 18 18.64 27.08 -41.51
CA GLY A 18 19.92 27.19 -42.23
C GLY A 18 20.22 25.94 -43.06
N ASP A 19 21.10 26.12 -44.02
CA ASP A 19 21.62 24.99 -44.78
C ASP A 19 22.55 24.14 -43.91
N ALA A 20 22.38 22.83 -43.98
CA ALA A 20 23.15 21.83 -43.25
C ALA A 20 23.31 20.59 -44.12
N THR A 21 24.33 19.80 -43.83
CA THR A 21 24.54 18.48 -44.46
C THR A 21 24.69 17.45 -43.36
N ALA A 22 23.90 16.39 -43.42
CA ALA A 22 23.91 15.32 -42.43
C ALA A 22 25.32 14.78 -42.20
N ILE A 23 25.68 14.56 -40.96
CA ILE A 23 26.93 13.92 -40.55
C ILE A 23 26.61 12.42 -40.39
N PRO A 24 27.32 11.54 -41.16
CA PRO A 24 27.13 10.10 -41.00
C PRO A 24 27.54 9.62 -39.61
N GLU A 25 26.85 8.61 -39.08
CA GLU A 25 27.21 7.97 -37.81
C GLU A 25 28.58 7.29 -37.87
N THR A 26 28.90 6.65 -39.00
CA THR A 26 30.15 5.92 -39.23
C THR A 26 30.77 6.32 -40.55
N GLY A 27 32.09 6.17 -40.66
CA GLY A 27 32.81 6.48 -41.88
C GLY A 27 34.06 5.62 -42.06
N THR A 28 34.51 5.49 -43.31
CA THR A 28 35.61 4.59 -43.68
C THR A 28 36.92 5.29 -44.05
N GLY A 29 37.07 6.58 -43.80
CA GLY A 29 38.27 7.28 -44.24
C GLY A 29 38.61 8.55 -43.46
N SER A 30 39.90 8.93 -43.54
CA SER A 30 40.45 10.10 -42.86
C SER A 30 39.99 11.45 -43.43
N SER A 31 39.26 11.45 -44.54
CA SER A 31 38.78 12.67 -45.22
C SER A 31 37.27 12.91 -45.06
N SER A 32 36.54 12.02 -44.39
CA SER A 32 35.10 12.18 -44.13
C SER A 32 34.84 12.52 -42.66
N VAL A 33 34.04 13.54 -42.44
CA VAL A 33 33.53 13.86 -41.11
C VAL A 33 32.39 12.90 -40.78
N ASN A 34 32.46 12.27 -39.63
CA ASN A 34 31.38 11.41 -39.09
C ASN A 34 31.37 11.42 -37.57
N TYR A 35 30.27 10.97 -36.92
CA TYR A 35 30.17 10.99 -35.47
C TYR A 35 31.16 10.04 -34.77
N GLN A 36 31.55 8.94 -35.45
CA GLN A 36 32.48 7.97 -34.87
C GLN A 36 33.91 8.52 -34.71
N TYR A 37 34.43 9.27 -35.72
CA TYR A 37 35.81 9.76 -35.75
C TYR A 37 35.91 11.30 -35.65
N GLY A 38 34.80 12.03 -35.82
CA GLY A 38 34.79 13.49 -35.83
C GLY A 38 35.58 14.11 -36.99
N TRP A 39 36.19 15.26 -36.73
CA TRP A 39 37.16 15.90 -37.64
C TRP A 39 38.52 15.28 -37.42
N THR A 40 38.99 14.54 -38.41
CA THR A 40 40.29 13.86 -38.36
C THR A 40 41.47 14.79 -38.68
N THR A 41 42.73 14.31 -38.58
CA THR A 41 43.96 15.10 -38.75
C THR A 41 43.99 16.05 -39.93
N PRO A 42 43.49 15.73 -41.14
CA PRO A 42 43.50 16.67 -42.29
C PRO A 42 42.81 18.01 -42.01
N TYR A 43 41.83 18.03 -41.12
CA TYR A 43 41.10 19.25 -40.74
C TYR A 43 41.85 20.13 -39.72
N SER A 44 42.92 19.63 -39.10
CA SER A 44 43.75 20.36 -38.14
C SER A 44 45.06 20.87 -38.77
N LEU A 45 45.35 20.52 -40.03
CA LEU A 45 46.52 20.97 -40.69
C LEU A 45 46.44 22.48 -41.07
N PRO A 46 47.54 23.24 -41.03
CA PRO A 46 47.54 24.63 -41.45
C PRO A 46 47.06 24.79 -42.91
N ASN A 47 46.31 25.85 -43.20
CA ASN A 47 45.88 26.18 -44.54
C ASN A 47 47.07 26.24 -45.46
N ALA A 48 46.90 25.74 -46.69
CA ALA A 48 47.95 25.58 -47.74
C ALA A 48 48.90 24.40 -47.50
N THR A 49 48.76 23.59 -46.49
CA THR A 49 49.46 22.31 -46.37
C THR A 49 48.81 21.30 -47.32
N ILE A 50 49.61 20.54 -48.05
CA ILE A 50 49.10 19.47 -48.93
C ILE A 50 48.36 18.48 -48.08
N GLY A 51 47.06 18.22 -48.37
CA GLY A 51 46.21 17.32 -47.66
C GLY A 51 45.39 17.97 -46.50
N SER A 52 45.43 19.30 -46.31
CA SER A 52 44.57 20.03 -45.40
C SER A 52 43.17 20.19 -45.97
N PHE A 53 42.16 20.06 -45.09
CA PHE A 53 40.76 20.33 -45.44
C PHE A 53 40.22 21.43 -44.54
N PRO A 54 39.47 22.41 -45.08
CA PRO A 54 38.72 23.37 -44.24
C PRO A 54 37.57 22.65 -43.53
N VAL A 55 37.27 23.05 -42.30
CA VAL A 55 36.10 22.55 -41.61
C VAL A 55 34.83 22.94 -42.39
N PRO A 56 34.05 21.99 -42.85
CA PRO A 56 32.88 22.29 -43.69
C PRO A 56 31.78 22.97 -42.85
N ARG A 57 31.39 24.17 -43.27
CA ARG A 57 30.36 24.95 -42.59
C ARG A 57 29.02 24.19 -42.45
N LEU A 58 28.63 23.45 -43.50
CA LEU A 58 27.36 22.69 -43.50
C LEU A 58 27.34 21.58 -42.46
N GLN A 59 28.42 20.86 -42.27
CA GLN A 59 28.54 19.83 -41.24
C GLN A 59 28.66 20.43 -39.83
N MET A 60 29.31 21.60 -39.70
CA MET A 60 29.33 22.31 -38.42
C MET A 60 27.92 22.79 -38.04
N ASN A 61 27.13 23.30 -38.99
CA ASN A 61 25.74 23.67 -38.76
C ASN A 61 24.92 22.44 -38.33
N GLN A 62 25.11 21.28 -38.94
CA GLN A 62 24.44 20.05 -38.56
C GLN A 62 24.81 19.64 -37.15
N LEU A 63 26.09 19.60 -36.78
CA LEU A 63 26.53 19.25 -35.42
C LEU A 63 25.90 20.16 -34.36
N MET A 64 25.93 21.47 -34.60
CA MET A 64 25.32 22.44 -33.66
C MET A 64 23.82 22.31 -33.61
N PHE A 65 23.17 21.97 -34.73
CA PHE A 65 21.74 21.68 -34.76
C PHE A 65 21.44 20.47 -33.91
N ASP A 66 22.11 19.34 -34.05
CA ASP A 66 21.86 18.10 -33.36
C ASP A 66 22.04 18.27 -31.83
N ILE A 67 23.13 18.94 -31.42
CA ILE A 67 23.37 19.23 -29.98
C ILE A 67 22.28 20.12 -29.41
N THR A 68 21.94 21.23 -30.09
CA THR A 68 20.94 22.18 -29.56
C THR A 68 19.52 21.62 -29.63
N TYR A 69 19.23 20.74 -30.58
CA TYR A 69 17.98 20.02 -30.69
C TYR A 69 17.80 19.04 -29.51
N ALA A 70 18.84 18.24 -29.25
CA ALA A 70 18.80 17.32 -28.07
C ALA A 70 18.66 18.08 -26.75
N LEU A 71 19.39 19.20 -26.57
CA LEU A 71 19.24 20.05 -25.39
C LEU A 71 17.85 20.66 -25.28
N LYS A 72 17.24 21.08 -26.39
CA LYS A 72 15.87 21.59 -26.41
C LYS A 72 14.87 20.50 -26.02
N GLN A 73 15.03 19.27 -26.49
CA GLN A 73 14.20 18.14 -26.07
C GLN A 73 14.28 17.94 -24.55
N LEU A 74 15.49 17.93 -23.97
CA LEU A 74 15.68 17.83 -22.53
C LEU A 74 15.03 19.00 -21.77
N GLN A 75 15.14 20.22 -22.30
CA GLN A 75 14.53 21.41 -21.69
C GLN A 75 12.99 21.38 -21.71
N THR A 76 12.38 20.80 -22.76
CA THR A 76 10.92 20.77 -22.91
C THR A 76 10.28 19.56 -22.24
N GLN A 77 10.98 18.43 -22.17
CA GLN A 77 10.43 17.16 -21.69
C GLN A 77 11.09 16.65 -20.41
N GLY A 78 12.24 17.20 -20.02
CA GLY A 78 13.02 16.81 -18.84
C GLY A 78 13.78 15.49 -18.98
N PHE A 79 13.45 14.65 -19.96
CA PHE A 79 14.06 13.35 -20.21
C PHE A 79 14.27 13.13 -21.72
N PRO A 80 15.29 12.33 -22.13
CA PRO A 80 15.49 11.98 -23.52
C PRO A 80 14.27 11.19 -24.05
N LEU A 81 13.95 11.37 -25.31
CA LEU A 81 12.93 10.55 -25.97
C LEU A 81 13.43 9.10 -26.10
N TRP A 82 12.52 8.16 -25.98
CA TRP A 82 12.79 6.80 -26.44
C TRP A 82 12.87 6.80 -27.96
N VAL A 83 13.93 6.21 -28.50
CA VAL A 83 14.16 6.10 -29.95
C VAL A 83 14.50 4.65 -30.28
N SER A 84 13.84 4.10 -31.29
CA SER A 84 14.12 2.75 -31.75
C SER A 84 15.50 2.66 -32.43
N VAL A 85 16.09 1.47 -32.45
CA VAL A 85 17.34 1.24 -33.18
C VAL A 85 17.21 1.58 -34.66
N VAL A 86 16.06 1.33 -35.27
CA VAL A 86 15.77 1.62 -36.68
C VAL A 86 15.76 3.12 -36.97
N ASP A 87 15.39 3.91 -35.97
CA ASP A 87 15.29 5.37 -36.06
C ASP A 87 16.56 6.06 -35.52
N GLY A 88 17.67 5.32 -35.35
CA GLY A 88 18.96 5.85 -34.90
C GLY A 88 19.12 5.90 -33.37
N GLY A 89 18.27 5.22 -32.62
CA GLY A 89 18.42 5.07 -31.18
C GLY A 89 19.53 4.09 -30.77
N PRO A 90 19.81 3.98 -29.46
CA PRO A 90 20.82 3.04 -28.96
C PRO A 90 20.43 1.60 -29.27
N ALA A 91 21.41 0.71 -29.40
CA ALA A 91 21.17 -0.73 -29.64
C ALA A 91 20.35 -1.36 -28.56
N SER A 92 20.43 -0.86 -27.31
CA SER A 92 19.63 -1.23 -26.17
C SER A 92 19.72 -0.15 -25.09
N TYR A 93 18.74 -0.13 -24.18
CA TYR A 93 18.75 0.71 -23.00
C TYR A 93 19.20 -0.11 -21.78
N PRO A 94 20.07 0.44 -20.92
CA PRO A 94 20.45 -0.25 -19.69
C PRO A 94 19.30 -0.26 -18.68
N ILE A 95 19.40 -1.14 -17.69
CA ILE A 95 18.50 -1.10 -16.52
C ILE A 95 18.57 0.28 -15.85
N TYR A 96 17.43 0.79 -15.38
CA TYR A 96 17.25 2.13 -14.79
C TYR A 96 17.48 3.30 -15.79
N ALA A 97 17.52 3.06 -17.09
CA ALA A 97 17.43 4.15 -18.05
C ALA A 97 16.05 4.80 -18.03
N TYR A 98 16.02 6.13 -18.07
CA TYR A 98 14.78 6.91 -18.11
C TYR A 98 14.60 7.51 -19.49
N VAL A 99 13.41 7.33 -20.06
CA VAL A 99 13.04 7.88 -21.36
C VAL A 99 11.62 8.47 -21.31
N ALA A 100 11.37 9.47 -22.14
CA ALA A 100 10.02 9.98 -22.41
C ALA A 100 9.46 9.27 -23.65
N TYR A 101 8.25 8.73 -23.55
CA TYR A 101 7.56 8.07 -24.65
C TYR A 101 6.05 8.24 -24.57
N ASP A 102 5.40 8.47 -25.73
CA ASP A 102 3.94 8.56 -25.84
C ASP A 102 3.35 7.27 -26.40
N THR A 103 2.59 6.56 -25.58
CA THR A 103 1.85 5.36 -25.97
C THR A 103 0.50 5.66 -26.63
N GLY A 104 0.22 6.94 -26.97
CA GLY A 104 -1.06 7.39 -27.50
C GLY A 104 -2.00 7.97 -26.42
N SER A 105 -1.56 7.98 -25.17
CA SER A 105 -2.30 8.56 -24.02
C SER A 105 -1.58 9.76 -23.42
N GLY A 106 -0.66 10.35 -24.15
CA GLY A 106 0.23 11.43 -23.71
C GLY A 106 1.63 10.94 -23.31
N VAL A 107 2.58 11.88 -23.35
CA VAL A 107 3.97 11.60 -23.01
C VAL A 107 4.10 11.23 -21.54
N ARG A 108 4.74 10.09 -21.27
CA ARG A 108 5.09 9.60 -19.93
C ARG A 108 6.59 9.35 -19.84
N ILE A 109 7.11 9.39 -18.62
CA ILE A 109 8.45 8.94 -18.32
C ILE A 109 8.42 7.44 -18.02
N TRP A 110 9.36 6.72 -18.61
CA TRP A 110 9.49 5.27 -18.45
C TRP A 110 10.87 4.92 -17.91
N GLU A 111 10.93 3.96 -17.02
CA GLU A 111 12.16 3.39 -16.47
C GLU A 111 12.35 1.96 -16.99
N SER A 112 13.53 1.66 -17.52
CA SER A 112 13.90 0.31 -17.93
C SER A 112 14.10 -0.59 -16.70
N GLN A 113 13.46 -1.75 -16.71
CA GLN A 113 13.52 -2.73 -15.62
C GLN A 113 14.54 -3.85 -15.85
N ILE A 114 15.12 -3.91 -17.05
CA ILE A 114 16.10 -4.93 -17.42
C ILE A 114 17.32 -4.27 -18.09
N ASP A 115 18.43 -4.95 -18.03
CA ASP A 115 19.60 -4.58 -18.81
C ASP A 115 19.44 -4.98 -20.28
N ALA A 116 20.15 -4.29 -21.17
CA ALA A 116 20.04 -4.50 -22.61
C ALA A 116 18.59 -4.49 -23.17
N ASN A 117 17.74 -3.62 -22.65
CA ASN A 117 16.35 -3.52 -23.03
C ASN A 117 16.18 -2.95 -24.45
N THR A 118 15.56 -3.72 -25.34
CA THR A 118 15.28 -3.35 -26.73
C THR A 118 13.78 -3.13 -27.00
N SER A 119 12.93 -3.32 -26.01
CA SER A 119 11.49 -3.23 -26.17
C SER A 119 10.98 -1.79 -26.22
N VAL A 120 9.76 -1.61 -26.73
CA VAL A 120 9.07 -0.31 -26.77
C VAL A 120 8.42 -0.05 -25.40
N PRO A 121 8.54 1.16 -24.81
CA PRO A 121 7.84 1.47 -23.57
C PRO A 121 6.34 1.23 -23.67
N GLY A 122 5.79 0.47 -22.71
CA GLY A 122 4.37 0.11 -22.66
C GLY A 122 3.98 -1.13 -23.47
N ALA A 123 4.90 -1.74 -24.23
CA ALA A 123 4.61 -2.98 -24.97
C ALA A 123 4.70 -4.23 -24.08
N ASP A 124 5.51 -4.18 -23.03
CA ASP A 124 5.75 -5.29 -22.11
C ASP A 124 6.08 -4.77 -20.69
N LEU A 125 6.49 -5.67 -19.80
CA LEU A 125 6.87 -5.35 -18.42
C LEU A 125 8.34 -4.88 -18.27
N ASN A 126 9.09 -4.78 -19.35
CA ASN A 126 10.49 -4.35 -19.32
C ASN A 126 10.61 -2.83 -19.12
N TRP A 127 9.52 -2.11 -19.28
CA TRP A 127 9.41 -0.68 -18.99
C TRP A 127 8.30 -0.43 -17.97
N VAL A 128 8.59 0.38 -16.97
CA VAL A 128 7.60 0.86 -16.00
C VAL A 128 7.40 2.36 -16.19
N ALA A 129 6.15 2.78 -16.38
CA ALA A 129 5.82 4.19 -16.49
C ALA A 129 5.99 4.88 -15.14
N ILE A 130 6.83 5.92 -15.08
CA ILE A 130 6.97 6.78 -13.91
C ILE A 130 6.00 7.95 -14.07
N SER A 131 4.78 7.78 -13.60
CA SER A 131 3.77 8.82 -13.63
C SER A 131 3.62 9.47 -12.25
N GLY A 132 4.46 10.48 -12.00
CA GLY A 132 4.34 11.32 -10.79
C GLY A 132 4.66 10.60 -9.47
N MET A 133 4.45 11.29 -8.34
CA MET A 133 4.70 10.76 -6.98
C MET A 133 3.84 9.53 -6.62
N ALA A 134 2.84 9.19 -7.44
CA ALA A 134 1.99 8.01 -7.25
C ALA A 134 2.77 6.69 -7.30
N GLN A 135 3.92 6.64 -7.99
CA GLN A 135 4.68 5.41 -8.19
C GLN A 135 5.64 5.05 -7.05
N TRP A 136 5.94 6.01 -6.17
CA TRP A 136 6.86 5.80 -5.04
C TRP A 136 6.26 4.99 -3.89
N THR A 137 4.94 4.85 -3.85
CA THR A 137 4.24 4.03 -2.86
C THR A 137 3.60 2.82 -3.53
N PRO A 138 3.81 1.60 -3.03
CA PRO A 138 3.16 0.41 -3.59
C PRO A 138 1.63 0.50 -3.56
N VAL A 139 0.97 -0.13 -4.53
CA VAL A 139 -0.49 -0.33 -4.50
C VAL A 139 -0.87 -1.09 -3.23
N GLY A 140 -1.97 -0.70 -2.59
CA GLY A 140 -2.36 -1.23 -1.29
C GLY A 140 -1.79 -0.47 -0.09
N THR A 141 -0.89 0.51 -0.31
CA THR A 141 -0.42 1.40 0.79
C THR A 141 -1.58 2.23 1.31
N VAL A 142 -1.72 2.25 2.64
CA VAL A 142 -2.71 3.08 3.34
C VAL A 142 -2.02 4.30 3.95
N ILE A 143 -2.60 5.47 3.71
CA ILE A 143 -2.14 6.74 4.27
C ILE A 143 -3.24 7.40 5.09
N ASP A 144 -2.83 8.24 6.05
CA ASP A 144 -3.70 9.19 6.74
C ASP A 144 -3.68 10.52 5.98
N PHE A 145 -4.85 11.03 5.62
CA PHE A 145 -4.98 12.23 4.81
C PHE A 145 -5.89 13.27 5.47
N ALA A 146 -5.37 14.50 5.64
CA ALA A 146 -6.05 15.58 6.35
C ALA A 146 -6.87 16.52 5.44
N GLY A 147 -6.74 16.41 4.12
CA GLY A 147 -7.41 17.30 3.17
C GLY A 147 -8.90 16.98 2.98
N PRO A 148 -9.69 17.92 2.49
CA PRO A 148 -11.14 17.72 2.31
C PRO A 148 -11.49 16.85 1.08
N ILE A 149 -10.56 16.71 0.12
CA ILE A 149 -10.77 15.95 -1.12
C ILE A 149 -9.72 14.83 -1.15
N VAL A 150 -10.19 13.59 -1.31
CA VAL A 150 -9.31 12.40 -1.40
C VAL A 150 -8.32 12.57 -2.56
N PRO A 151 -7.01 12.29 -2.34
CA PRO A 151 -6.02 12.41 -3.40
C PRO A 151 -6.32 11.50 -4.60
N ASN A 152 -5.92 11.94 -5.80
CA ASN A 152 -5.98 11.08 -6.98
C ASN A 152 -5.22 9.76 -6.71
N PHE A 153 -5.70 8.67 -7.30
CA PHE A 153 -5.16 7.32 -7.16
C PHE A 153 -5.36 6.66 -5.78
N TYR A 154 -6.22 7.23 -4.93
CA TYR A 154 -6.59 6.67 -3.65
C TYR A 154 -8.10 6.52 -3.51
N PHE A 155 -8.53 5.49 -2.78
CA PHE A 155 -9.89 5.32 -2.28
C PHE A 155 -9.95 5.52 -0.79
N VAL A 156 -11.08 5.97 -0.26
CA VAL A 156 -11.35 5.93 1.17
C VAL A 156 -11.49 4.47 1.63
N CYS A 157 -10.91 4.14 2.76
CA CYS A 157 -11.07 2.83 3.40
C CYS A 157 -12.40 2.76 4.16
N ASP A 158 -13.50 2.67 3.42
CA ASP A 158 -14.88 2.72 3.92
C ASP A 158 -15.65 1.40 3.72
N GLY A 159 -14.98 0.34 3.29
CA GLY A 159 -15.58 -0.97 3.06
C GLY A 159 -16.39 -1.11 1.77
N THR A 160 -16.46 -0.08 0.94
CA THR A 160 -17.18 -0.14 -0.35
C THR A 160 -16.58 -1.19 -1.28
N THR A 161 -17.40 -1.72 -2.16
CA THR A 161 -16.96 -2.71 -3.17
C THR A 161 -16.34 -2.01 -4.37
N LYS A 162 -15.36 -2.69 -4.99
CA LYS A 162 -14.70 -2.28 -6.23
C LYS A 162 -14.67 -3.44 -7.21
N ASP A 163 -14.69 -3.11 -8.50
CA ASP A 163 -14.61 -4.09 -9.58
C ASP A 163 -13.20 -4.70 -9.67
N ARG A 164 -13.12 -6.04 -9.79
CA ARG A 164 -11.87 -6.81 -9.79
C ARG A 164 -11.03 -6.58 -11.04
N THR A 165 -11.68 -6.33 -12.17
CA THR A 165 -11.02 -6.14 -13.46
C THR A 165 -10.47 -4.73 -13.58
N THR A 166 -11.29 -3.74 -13.29
CA THR A 166 -10.92 -2.31 -13.36
C THR A 166 -9.80 -1.96 -12.38
N TYR A 167 -9.85 -2.52 -11.16
CA TYR A 167 -8.87 -2.25 -10.10
C TYR A 167 -8.05 -3.51 -9.75
N SER A 168 -7.63 -4.25 -10.79
CA SER A 168 -6.93 -5.52 -10.64
C SER A 168 -5.63 -5.41 -9.86
N ALA A 169 -4.90 -4.31 -9.97
CA ALA A 169 -3.68 -4.08 -9.20
C ALA A 169 -3.96 -4.07 -7.69
N LEU A 170 -4.96 -3.30 -7.25
CA LEU A 170 -5.35 -3.26 -5.84
C LEU A 170 -5.96 -4.60 -5.39
N PHE A 171 -6.81 -5.21 -6.23
CA PHE A 171 -7.39 -6.51 -5.95
C PHE A 171 -6.32 -7.55 -5.63
N ASN A 172 -5.27 -7.63 -6.45
CA ASN A 172 -4.17 -8.57 -6.23
C ASN A 172 -3.29 -8.17 -5.03
N ALA A 173 -3.13 -6.87 -4.76
CA ALA A 173 -2.33 -6.40 -3.63
C ALA A 173 -2.94 -6.70 -2.25
N ILE A 174 -4.28 -6.75 -2.14
CA ILE A 174 -4.98 -6.95 -0.86
C ILE A 174 -5.68 -8.31 -0.73
N THR A 175 -5.47 -9.20 -1.70
CA THR A 175 -5.93 -10.60 -1.64
C THR A 175 -4.72 -11.52 -1.83
N GLN A 176 -4.86 -12.75 -1.39
CA GLN A 176 -3.82 -13.78 -1.53
C GLN A 176 -4.34 -14.96 -2.32
N VAL A 177 -3.50 -15.56 -3.16
CA VAL A 177 -3.81 -16.80 -3.87
C VAL A 177 -2.80 -17.87 -3.47
N GLN A 178 -3.30 -19.05 -3.09
CA GLN A 178 -2.45 -20.21 -2.82
C GLN A 178 -3.03 -21.44 -3.53
N SER A 179 -2.14 -22.31 -4.01
CA SER A 179 -2.54 -23.65 -4.45
C SER A 179 -2.79 -24.52 -3.23
N ALA A 180 -3.93 -25.20 -3.20
CA ALA A 180 -4.32 -26.01 -2.06
C ALA A 180 -5.13 -27.24 -2.52
N ASN A 181 -5.16 -28.27 -1.67
CA ASN A 181 -5.86 -29.52 -1.94
C ASN A 181 -7.19 -29.56 -1.20
N THR A 182 -8.22 -29.93 -1.92
CA THR A 182 -9.58 -30.14 -1.41
C THR A 182 -10.04 -31.56 -1.66
N THR A 183 -10.95 -32.06 -0.84
CA THR A 183 -11.64 -33.34 -1.06
C THR A 183 -13.14 -33.07 -1.01
N ILE A 184 -13.86 -33.54 -2.02
CA ILE A 184 -15.30 -33.36 -2.10
C ILE A 184 -16.00 -33.82 -0.82
N SER A 185 -16.98 -33.05 -0.37
CA SER A 185 -17.75 -33.28 0.85
C SER A 185 -16.97 -33.14 2.17
N LEU A 186 -15.68 -32.77 2.14
CA LEU A 186 -14.91 -32.43 3.32
C LEU A 186 -14.72 -30.90 3.44
N THR A 187 -14.57 -30.45 4.67
CA THR A 187 -14.26 -29.05 4.98
C THR A 187 -12.78 -28.77 5.03
N THR A 188 -11.96 -29.81 5.13
CA THR A 188 -10.51 -29.70 5.29
C THR A 188 -9.83 -29.29 3.99
N VAL A 189 -9.00 -28.27 4.05
CA VAL A 189 -8.10 -27.83 2.97
C VAL A 189 -6.67 -27.96 3.45
N THR A 190 -5.83 -28.58 2.62
CA THR A 190 -4.40 -28.86 2.95
C THR A 190 -3.48 -28.31 1.87
N GLY A 191 -2.17 -28.32 2.17
CA GLY A 191 -1.14 -27.84 1.23
C GLY A 191 -0.96 -26.35 1.20
N LEU A 192 -1.53 -25.64 2.17
CA LEU A 192 -1.32 -24.19 2.36
C LEU A 192 0.07 -23.87 2.94
N THR A 193 0.38 -22.60 2.95
CA THR A 193 1.58 -22.05 3.62
C THR A 193 1.19 -20.87 4.51
N ASN A 194 1.81 -20.77 5.69
CA ASN A 194 1.63 -19.64 6.61
C ASN A 194 0.16 -19.35 7.01
N ALA A 195 -0.71 -20.37 7.08
CA ALA A 195 -2.11 -20.16 7.40
C ALA A 195 -2.29 -19.48 8.79
N THR A 196 -1.49 -19.84 9.79
CA THR A 196 -1.56 -19.28 11.15
C THR A 196 -1.13 -17.81 11.25
N THR A 197 -0.39 -17.30 10.25
CA THR A 197 0.17 -15.94 10.25
C THR A 197 -0.45 -15.01 9.21
N GLN A 198 -1.18 -15.56 8.23
CA GLN A 198 -1.76 -14.79 7.12
C GLN A 198 -3.27 -14.92 6.98
N MET A 199 -3.89 -15.86 7.70
CA MET A 199 -5.32 -16.15 7.60
C MET A 199 -5.99 -16.05 8.98
N TYR A 200 -7.27 -15.74 8.99
CA TYR A 200 -8.07 -15.65 10.22
C TYR A 200 -9.44 -16.31 10.04
N VAL A 201 -10.03 -16.76 11.13
CA VAL A 201 -11.37 -17.37 11.15
C VAL A 201 -12.41 -16.34 10.68
N GLY A 202 -13.26 -16.73 9.76
CA GLY A 202 -14.24 -15.88 9.10
C GLY A 202 -13.75 -15.21 7.82
N MET A 203 -12.47 -15.38 7.43
CA MET A 203 -11.94 -14.85 6.16
C MET A 203 -12.65 -15.51 4.98
N PRO A 204 -13.24 -14.75 4.03
CA PRO A 204 -13.86 -15.30 2.82
C PRO A 204 -12.81 -15.94 1.91
N VAL A 205 -13.22 -17.04 1.27
CA VAL A 205 -12.38 -17.79 0.34
C VAL A 205 -13.16 -18.14 -0.93
N GLU A 206 -12.47 -18.15 -2.07
CA GLU A 206 -13.03 -18.54 -3.37
C GLU A 206 -12.08 -19.49 -4.11
N GLY A 207 -12.63 -20.43 -4.83
CA GLY A 207 -11.89 -21.37 -5.68
C GLY A 207 -12.86 -22.26 -6.47
N VAL A 208 -12.39 -22.82 -7.57
CA VAL A 208 -13.22 -23.67 -8.45
C VAL A 208 -13.76 -24.94 -7.75
N ASN A 209 -13.06 -25.38 -6.70
CA ASN A 209 -13.46 -26.54 -5.90
C ASN A 209 -14.29 -26.18 -4.68
N LEU A 210 -14.63 -24.90 -4.48
CA LEU A 210 -15.33 -24.40 -3.29
C LEU A 210 -16.75 -23.96 -3.63
N GLN A 211 -17.62 -24.02 -2.66
CA GLN A 211 -18.95 -23.44 -2.73
C GLN A 211 -18.89 -21.93 -2.56
N ALA A 212 -19.84 -21.21 -3.15
CA ALA A 212 -19.98 -19.77 -2.95
C ALA A 212 -20.20 -19.44 -1.46
N ASN A 213 -19.74 -18.24 -1.04
CA ASN A 213 -19.83 -17.76 0.35
C ASN A 213 -19.12 -18.62 1.39
N THR A 214 -18.14 -19.41 0.98
CA THR A 214 -17.31 -20.19 1.90
C THR A 214 -16.35 -19.25 2.66
N THR A 215 -16.17 -19.52 3.94
CA THR A 215 -15.22 -18.82 4.82
C THR A 215 -14.33 -19.83 5.55
N ILE A 216 -13.26 -19.38 6.17
CA ILE A 216 -12.46 -20.19 7.08
C ILE A 216 -13.21 -20.38 8.39
N ALA A 217 -13.51 -21.62 8.77
CA ALA A 217 -14.15 -21.96 10.05
C ALA A 217 -13.13 -22.12 11.17
N SER A 218 -11.98 -22.74 10.88
CA SER A 218 -10.87 -22.84 11.85
C SER A 218 -9.53 -23.02 11.13
N ILE A 219 -8.44 -22.72 11.82
CA ILE A 219 -7.06 -22.90 11.35
C ILE A 219 -6.41 -23.94 12.25
N THR A 220 -6.08 -25.10 11.67
CA THR A 220 -5.51 -26.23 12.41
C THR A 220 -4.00 -26.04 12.60
N ASN A 221 -3.30 -25.64 11.53
CA ASN A 221 -1.87 -25.34 11.50
C ASN A 221 -1.50 -24.53 10.25
N ASP A 222 -0.21 -24.30 10.00
CA ASP A 222 0.27 -23.48 8.87
C ASP A 222 -0.09 -24.03 7.48
N THR A 223 -0.42 -25.32 7.39
CA THR A 223 -0.70 -25.99 6.12
C THR A 223 -2.13 -26.46 5.96
N THR A 224 -2.97 -26.30 7.02
CA THR A 224 -4.31 -26.91 7.06
C THR A 224 -5.31 -25.97 7.72
N ILE A 225 -6.45 -25.78 7.05
CA ILE A 225 -7.61 -25.06 7.56
C ILE A 225 -8.88 -25.88 7.40
N GLU A 226 -9.92 -25.53 8.16
CA GLU A 226 -11.28 -26.02 7.96
C GLU A 226 -12.17 -24.92 7.40
N LEU A 227 -12.98 -25.26 6.43
CA LEU A 227 -13.93 -24.36 5.77
C LEU A 227 -15.30 -24.42 6.45
N SER A 228 -16.07 -23.34 6.30
CA SER A 228 -17.46 -23.27 6.78
C SER A 228 -18.41 -24.14 5.95
N LEU A 229 -18.07 -24.40 4.68
CA LEU A 229 -18.83 -25.26 3.78
C LEU A 229 -17.90 -26.33 3.19
N ALA A 230 -18.45 -27.52 2.99
CA ALA A 230 -17.71 -28.63 2.36
C ALA A 230 -17.30 -28.30 0.92
N ALA A 231 -16.14 -28.77 0.52
CA ALA A 231 -15.66 -28.61 -0.85
C ALA A 231 -16.59 -29.25 -1.87
N ALA A 232 -16.75 -28.61 -3.02
CA ALA A 232 -17.60 -29.05 -4.12
C ALA A 232 -16.90 -30.07 -5.03
N ALA A 233 -15.56 -30.13 -5.01
CA ALA A 233 -14.77 -31.05 -5.79
C ALA A 233 -13.47 -31.48 -5.11
N THR A 234 -12.93 -32.61 -5.53
CA THR A 234 -11.60 -33.10 -5.11
C THR A 234 -10.55 -32.66 -6.12
N GLY A 235 -9.43 -32.12 -5.63
CA GLY A 235 -8.29 -31.81 -6.46
C GLY A 235 -7.44 -30.67 -5.87
N SER A 236 -6.32 -30.42 -6.54
CA SER A 236 -5.49 -29.25 -6.28
C SER A 236 -5.95 -28.09 -7.15
N ALA A 237 -6.22 -26.94 -6.54
CA ALA A 237 -6.67 -25.75 -7.24
C ALA A 237 -6.19 -24.48 -6.50
N ASN A 238 -6.15 -23.37 -7.22
CA ASN A 238 -5.90 -22.08 -6.61
C ASN A 238 -7.12 -21.63 -5.80
N ILE A 239 -6.89 -21.31 -4.54
CA ILE A 239 -7.85 -20.70 -3.63
C ILE A 239 -7.41 -19.28 -3.38
N ARG A 240 -8.35 -18.33 -3.53
CA ARG A 240 -8.14 -16.90 -3.20
C ARG A 240 -8.73 -16.62 -1.83
N PHE A 241 -7.95 -15.91 -1.04
CA PHE A 241 -8.26 -15.48 0.32
C PHE A 241 -8.47 -13.97 0.34
N PHE A 242 -9.57 -13.50 0.94
CA PHE A 242 -9.97 -12.09 0.92
C PHE A 242 -9.79 -11.46 2.30
N THR A 243 -8.78 -10.62 2.42
CA THR A 243 -8.45 -9.96 3.70
C THR A 243 -9.59 -9.06 4.20
N TYR A 244 -10.32 -8.40 3.29
CA TYR A 244 -11.34 -7.40 3.66
C TYR A 244 -12.75 -7.71 3.16
N GLY A 245 -12.92 -8.79 2.43
CA GLY A 245 -14.22 -9.26 1.93
C GLY A 245 -14.24 -9.54 0.43
N ALA A 246 -15.07 -10.49 0.04
CA ALA A 246 -15.16 -11.02 -1.33
C ALA A 246 -16.13 -10.24 -2.24
N GLY A 247 -16.74 -9.16 -1.76
CA GLY A 247 -17.72 -8.40 -2.52
C GLY A 247 -18.98 -9.22 -2.82
N ASP A 248 -19.34 -9.31 -4.10
CA ASP A 248 -20.46 -10.13 -4.60
C ASP A 248 -20.09 -11.61 -4.82
N GLY A 249 -18.85 -12.00 -4.52
CA GLY A 249 -18.34 -13.35 -4.74
C GLY A 249 -18.01 -13.67 -6.19
N ALA A 250 -18.01 -12.71 -7.10
CA ALA A 250 -17.74 -12.94 -8.53
C ALA A 250 -16.93 -11.81 -9.19
N THR A 251 -17.46 -10.60 -9.19
CA THR A 251 -16.91 -9.47 -9.97
C THR A 251 -16.32 -8.36 -9.12
N THR A 252 -16.67 -8.30 -7.84
CA THR A 252 -16.25 -7.24 -6.92
C THR A 252 -15.47 -7.79 -5.73
N TYR A 253 -14.81 -6.89 -5.01
CA TYR A 253 -14.15 -7.13 -3.72
C TYR A 253 -14.35 -5.92 -2.81
N ASN A 254 -14.20 -6.10 -1.49
CA ASN A 254 -14.34 -4.99 -0.56
C ASN A 254 -13.01 -4.29 -0.30
N LEU A 255 -13.06 -2.97 -0.21
CA LEU A 255 -12.00 -2.16 0.40
C LEU A 255 -11.92 -2.43 1.90
N PRO A 256 -10.77 -2.16 2.56
CA PRO A 256 -10.71 -2.08 4.01
C PRO A 256 -11.76 -1.09 4.54
N ASP A 257 -12.38 -1.40 5.68
CA ASP A 257 -13.19 -0.43 6.42
C ASP A 257 -12.48 -0.10 7.73
N PHE A 258 -11.84 1.06 7.78
CA PHE A 258 -11.11 1.54 8.96
C PHE A 258 -11.84 2.66 9.69
N ARG A 259 -13.11 2.93 9.33
CA ARG A 259 -13.92 3.93 10.01
C ARG A 259 -14.12 3.56 11.48
N ALA A 260 -13.90 4.52 12.37
CA ALA A 260 -13.96 4.37 13.81
C ALA A 260 -12.96 3.35 14.42
N TYR A 261 -11.92 2.96 13.68
CA TYR A 261 -10.84 2.13 14.18
C TYR A 261 -9.52 2.87 14.23
N VAL A 262 -8.75 2.64 15.28
CA VAL A 262 -7.33 2.96 15.35
C VAL A 262 -6.57 1.79 14.77
N THR A 263 -5.66 2.05 13.82
CA THR A 263 -4.84 1.00 13.21
C THR A 263 -3.65 0.63 14.11
N ALA A 264 -3.35 -0.65 14.18
CA ALA A 264 -2.20 -1.19 14.91
C ALA A 264 -1.34 -2.05 13.98
N GLY A 265 -0.06 -2.23 14.33
CA GLY A 265 0.83 -3.13 13.62
C GLY A 265 0.37 -4.58 13.69
N ALA A 266 0.34 -5.24 12.53
CA ALA A 266 0.05 -6.67 12.43
C ALA A 266 1.37 -7.47 12.35
N GLY A 267 1.32 -8.77 12.69
CA GLY A 267 2.43 -9.72 12.53
C GLY A 267 3.11 -10.13 13.82
N GLY A 268 3.84 -11.22 13.73
CA GLY A 268 4.60 -11.78 14.84
C GLY A 268 3.80 -12.67 15.82
N SER A 269 4.46 -13.11 16.87
CA SER A 269 3.86 -13.92 17.93
C SER A 269 3.11 -13.10 18.97
N VAL A 270 3.30 -11.79 18.99
CA VAL A 270 2.68 -10.86 19.93
C VAL A 270 1.53 -10.17 19.23
N GLY A 271 0.30 -10.52 19.59
CA GLY A 271 -0.89 -9.84 19.11
C GLY A 271 -1.46 -8.91 20.17
N ILE A 272 -2.46 -8.11 19.80
CA ILE A 272 -3.21 -7.29 20.74
C ILE A 272 -4.21 -8.20 21.46
N PRO A 273 -4.07 -8.44 22.77
CA PRO A 273 -5.04 -9.21 23.52
C PRO A 273 -6.33 -8.40 23.63
N ILE A 274 -7.44 -9.01 23.21
CA ILE A 274 -8.77 -8.43 23.37
C ILE A 274 -9.52 -9.29 24.38
N PRO A 275 -10.00 -8.74 25.49
CA PRO A 275 -10.77 -9.48 26.46
C PRO A 275 -11.95 -10.21 25.82
N GLY A 276 -12.04 -11.53 26.01
CA GLY A 276 -13.12 -12.37 25.48
C GLY A 276 -13.04 -12.67 23.97
N ALA A 277 -11.96 -12.30 23.28
CA ALA A 277 -11.80 -12.54 21.86
C ALA A 277 -10.41 -13.13 21.53
N THR A 278 -10.27 -13.65 20.32
CA THR A 278 -9.00 -14.09 19.78
C THR A 278 -8.02 -12.91 19.64
N THR A 279 -6.79 -13.09 20.06
CA THR A 279 -5.72 -12.08 19.89
C THR A 279 -5.60 -11.67 18.44
N LEU A 280 -5.70 -10.35 18.17
CA LEU A 280 -5.54 -9.81 16.82
C LEU A 280 -4.07 -9.82 16.41
N LYS A 281 -3.74 -10.42 15.27
CA LYS A 281 -2.36 -10.58 14.77
C LYS A 281 -2.21 -10.32 13.29
N ILE A 282 -3.29 -10.43 12.54
CA ILE A 282 -3.29 -10.57 11.09
C ILE A 282 -4.00 -9.37 10.47
N PRO A 283 -3.51 -8.82 9.33
CA PRO A 283 -4.23 -7.77 8.61
C PRO A 283 -5.68 -8.17 8.33
N GLY A 284 -6.59 -7.21 8.46
CA GLY A 284 -8.03 -7.44 8.26
C GLY A 284 -8.81 -7.80 9.52
N GLN A 285 -8.16 -8.31 10.56
CA GLN A 285 -8.82 -8.54 11.84
C GLN A 285 -9.22 -7.23 12.52
N LYS A 286 -10.39 -7.23 13.14
CA LYS A 286 -10.95 -6.10 13.89
C LYS A 286 -11.36 -6.55 15.29
N GLY A 287 -11.27 -5.65 16.25
CA GLY A 287 -11.69 -5.93 17.62
C GLY A 287 -11.53 -4.73 18.52
N GLY A 288 -11.84 -4.94 19.81
CA GLY A 288 -11.87 -3.89 20.81
C GLY A 288 -13.29 -3.39 21.08
N SER A 289 -13.41 -2.52 22.05
CA SER A 289 -14.67 -1.87 22.43
C SER A 289 -14.43 -0.38 22.65
N SER A 290 -15.43 0.43 22.38
CA SER A 290 -15.42 1.87 22.70
C SER A 290 -15.88 2.16 24.13
N THR A 291 -16.48 1.16 24.79
CA THR A 291 -16.98 1.28 26.16
C THR A 291 -16.59 0.06 26.99
N HIS A 292 -16.43 0.26 28.28
CA HIS A 292 -16.14 -0.80 29.24
C HIS A 292 -16.92 -0.57 30.55
N ALA A 293 -17.61 -1.60 31.00
CA ALA A 293 -18.19 -1.61 32.33
C ALA A 293 -17.21 -2.29 33.31
N ILE A 294 -16.77 -1.56 34.31
CA ILE A 294 -15.82 -2.08 35.30
C ILE A 294 -16.51 -3.24 36.08
N THR A 295 -15.88 -4.39 36.06
CA THR A 295 -16.30 -5.55 36.84
C THR A 295 -15.78 -5.48 38.28
N VAL A 296 -16.36 -6.26 39.17
CA VAL A 296 -15.91 -6.34 40.58
C VAL A 296 -14.42 -6.72 40.67
N ASN A 297 -13.95 -7.59 39.79
CA ASN A 297 -12.55 -8.04 39.79
C ASN A 297 -11.56 -6.98 39.26
N GLU A 298 -12.05 -5.97 38.54
CA GLU A 298 -11.24 -4.87 38.00
C GLU A 298 -11.17 -3.67 38.92
N MET A 299 -12.05 -3.65 39.96
CA MET A 299 -11.96 -2.59 40.94
C MET A 299 -10.75 -2.80 41.88
N PRO A 300 -10.02 -1.73 42.16
CA PRO A 300 -8.99 -1.81 43.21
C PRO A 300 -9.58 -2.35 44.52
N SER A 301 -8.80 -3.17 45.23
CA SER A 301 -9.18 -3.62 46.54
C SER A 301 -9.48 -2.40 47.44
N HIS A 302 -10.73 -2.27 47.89
CA HIS A 302 -11.14 -1.15 48.72
C HIS A 302 -11.99 -1.66 49.89
N ARG A 303 -12.04 -0.91 50.96
CA ARG A 303 -12.74 -1.25 52.19
C ARG A 303 -13.68 -0.09 52.56
N HIS A 304 -14.95 -0.39 52.76
CA HIS A 304 -15.83 0.53 53.45
C HIS A 304 -15.64 0.29 54.94
N PRO A 305 -15.07 1.24 55.69
CA PRO A 305 -15.09 1.11 57.14
C PRO A 305 -16.54 1.08 57.55
N GLY A 306 -16.98 -0.07 58.06
CA GLY A 306 -18.31 -0.17 58.62
C GLY A 306 -18.50 0.97 59.63
N SER A 307 -19.55 1.74 59.46
CA SER A 307 -19.98 2.67 60.49
C SER A 307 -20.12 1.85 61.77
N THR A 308 -19.28 2.07 62.73
CA THR A 308 -19.59 1.61 64.06
C THR A 308 -20.91 2.31 64.44
N VAL A 309 -22.01 1.58 64.28
CA VAL A 309 -23.24 2.02 64.88
C VAL A 309 -22.93 2.11 66.37
N GLY A 310 -22.71 3.33 66.81
CA GLY A 310 -22.56 3.58 68.22
C GLY A 310 -23.77 2.95 68.86
N LEU A 311 -23.54 2.05 69.81
CA LEU A 311 -24.59 1.57 70.69
C LEU A 311 -25.21 2.80 71.32
N TYR A 312 -26.29 3.29 70.76
CA TYR A 312 -27.18 4.17 71.44
C TYR A 312 -27.76 3.34 72.51
N ASN A 313 -27.23 3.45 73.70
CA ASN A 313 -27.92 3.07 74.92
C ASN A 313 -29.21 3.87 74.98
N VAL A 314 -30.28 3.29 74.49
CA VAL A 314 -31.62 3.74 74.85
C VAL A 314 -31.80 3.37 76.29
N LEU A 315 -31.31 4.21 77.19
CA LEU A 315 -31.70 4.24 78.55
C LEU A 315 -33.14 4.72 78.60
N GLY A 316 -34.07 3.88 78.17
CA GLY A 316 -35.43 3.97 78.60
C GLY A 316 -35.46 3.58 80.07
N SER A 317 -35.82 4.51 80.91
CA SER A 317 -36.06 4.23 82.32
C SER A 317 -37.07 3.08 82.48
N VAL A 318 -36.53 1.93 82.74
CA VAL A 318 -37.36 0.80 83.26
C VAL A 318 -37.29 0.83 84.74
N SER A 319 -38.41 1.24 85.31
CA SER A 319 -38.78 1.03 86.73
C SER A 319 -38.41 -0.39 87.14
N SER A 320 -37.77 -0.45 88.30
CA SER A 320 -37.31 -1.66 88.97
C SER A 320 -38.40 -2.73 89.07
N SER A 321 -38.17 -3.88 88.57
CA SER A 321 -38.27 -5.19 89.13
C SER A 321 -38.32 -6.25 88.05
N THR A 322 -37.33 -6.89 87.94
CA THR A 322 -37.15 -8.33 87.82
C THR A 322 -35.84 -8.62 87.08
N ARG A 323 -35.06 -9.39 87.76
CA ARG A 323 -33.87 -10.03 87.19
C ARG A 323 -34.24 -10.75 85.92
N GLY A 324 -33.58 -10.43 84.91
CA GLY A 324 -33.56 -11.12 83.62
C GLY A 324 -32.24 -10.93 82.98
N VAL A 325 -31.39 -11.82 83.37
CA VAL A 325 -30.05 -12.02 82.75
C VAL A 325 -30.21 -12.17 81.28
N ASN A 326 -29.32 -11.49 80.63
CA ASN A 326 -28.54 -12.07 79.54
C ASN A 326 -29.30 -12.58 78.34
N THR A 327 -29.14 -11.90 77.33
CA THR A 327 -28.83 -12.66 76.17
C THR A 327 -27.93 -11.76 75.28
N ASN A 328 -26.74 -12.26 74.95
CA ASN A 328 -26.07 -11.89 73.79
C ASN A 328 -27.02 -12.04 72.60
N LYS A 329 -27.92 -11.12 72.42
CA LYS A 329 -28.51 -10.90 71.09
C LYS A 329 -27.53 -10.10 70.31
N THR A 330 -26.73 -10.78 69.53
CA THR A 330 -26.21 -10.22 68.36
C THR A 330 -27.43 -9.77 67.55
N LEU A 331 -27.80 -8.50 67.66
CA LEU A 331 -28.72 -7.92 66.70
C LEU A 331 -27.92 -7.87 65.42
N ASP A 332 -28.01 -8.92 64.62
CA ASP A 332 -27.70 -8.87 63.21
C ASP A 332 -28.69 -7.87 62.60
N PHE A 333 -28.31 -6.59 62.62
CA PHE A 333 -28.82 -5.66 61.64
C PHE A 333 -28.01 -5.94 60.38
N PRO A 334 -28.63 -6.48 59.36
CA PRO A 334 -28.01 -6.45 58.11
C PRO A 334 -27.75 -4.96 57.77
N LEU A 335 -26.53 -4.51 57.89
CA LEU A 335 -26.11 -3.28 57.24
C LEU A 335 -26.30 -3.54 55.76
N ASP A 336 -27.50 -3.28 55.29
CA ASP A 336 -27.79 -3.23 53.87
C ASP A 336 -27.04 -1.99 53.35
N ILE A 337 -25.76 -2.20 53.03
CA ILE A 337 -24.99 -1.22 52.28
C ILE A 337 -25.59 -1.33 50.89
N ALA A 338 -26.52 -0.43 50.60
CA ALA A 338 -27.09 -0.31 49.27
C ALA A 338 -25.97 -0.39 48.20
N PHE A 339 -26.22 -1.17 47.18
CA PHE A 339 -25.32 -1.22 46.06
C PHE A 339 -25.25 0.18 45.42
N GLU A 340 -24.13 0.86 45.62
CA GLU A 340 -23.83 2.13 44.96
C GLU A 340 -23.19 1.82 43.62
N GLY A 341 -23.72 2.40 42.55
CA GLY A 341 -23.24 2.26 41.21
C GLY A 341 -24.26 1.62 40.27
N GLY A 342 -24.40 2.16 39.06
CA GLY A 342 -25.42 1.78 38.08
C GLY A 342 -24.94 0.79 37.01
N ASN A 343 -23.78 0.15 37.15
CA ASN A 343 -23.17 -0.72 36.12
C ASN A 343 -23.11 -0.05 34.72
N GLN A 344 -23.07 1.27 34.70
CA GLN A 344 -22.98 2.03 33.47
C GLN A 344 -21.62 1.82 32.81
N ALA A 345 -21.60 1.46 31.51
CA ALA A 345 -20.39 1.41 30.74
C ALA A 345 -19.79 2.82 30.57
N SER A 346 -18.55 2.98 30.93
CA SER A 346 -17.78 4.22 30.64
C SER A 346 -17.14 4.18 29.27
N THR A 347 -17.03 5.33 28.65
CA THR A 347 -16.30 5.47 27.38
C THR A 347 -14.80 5.36 27.63
N ILE A 348 -14.13 4.48 26.89
CA ILE A 348 -12.68 4.26 26.96
C ILE A 348 -11.94 4.71 25.70
N VAL A 349 -12.62 5.49 24.84
CA VAL A 349 -12.03 6.01 23.62
C VAL A 349 -10.94 7.03 23.97
N GLN A 350 -9.73 6.80 23.45
CA GLN A 350 -8.63 7.77 23.55
C GLN A 350 -8.97 9.07 22.81
N GLN A 351 -8.27 10.16 23.10
CA GLN A 351 -8.38 11.39 22.34
C GLN A 351 -8.01 11.10 20.88
N THR A 352 -8.93 11.36 19.96
CA THR A 352 -8.82 10.95 18.56
C THR A 352 -9.03 12.13 17.64
N ALA A 353 -8.11 12.34 16.71
CA ALA A 353 -8.29 13.25 15.57
C ALA A 353 -8.75 12.44 14.35
N MET A 354 -9.76 12.93 13.65
CA MET A 354 -10.32 12.24 12.48
C MET A 354 -9.58 12.62 11.22
N LEU A 355 -9.03 11.63 10.53
CA LEU A 355 -8.38 11.74 9.22
C LEU A 355 -8.99 10.72 8.27
N TRP A 356 -8.92 10.98 6.96
CA TRP A 356 -9.25 9.97 5.97
C TRP A 356 -8.18 8.89 5.95
N LYS A 357 -8.58 7.64 6.13
CA LYS A 357 -7.72 6.49 5.79
C LYS A 357 -7.92 6.21 4.31
N CYS A 358 -6.87 6.39 3.52
CA CYS A 358 -6.94 6.26 2.07
C CYS A 358 -6.00 5.16 1.59
N ILE A 359 -6.50 4.26 0.71
CA ILE A 359 -5.72 3.17 0.13
C ILE A 359 -5.39 3.46 -1.33
N LYS A 360 -4.14 3.26 -1.72
CA LYS A 360 -3.68 3.45 -3.08
C LYS A 360 -4.16 2.33 -4.00
N TYR A 361 -4.71 2.66 -5.20
CA TYR A 361 -5.23 1.67 -6.13
C TYR A 361 -4.47 1.56 -7.46
N VAL A 362 -3.58 2.49 -7.77
CA VAL A 362 -2.77 2.51 -9.02
C VAL A 362 -1.36 3.05 -8.78
#